data_83661f85e259d61df7e932694b924687
#
_entry.id   83661f85e259d61df7e932694b924687
#
_cell.length_a   1.000
_cell.length_b   1.000
_cell.length_c   1.000
_cell.angle_alpha   90.00
_cell.angle_beta   90.00
_cell.angle_gamma   90.00
#
_symmetry.space_group_name_H-M   'P 1'
#
loop_
_entity.id
_entity.type
_entity.pdbx_description
1 polymer ?
#
loop_
_entity_poly.entity_id
_entity_poly.type
_entity_poly.pdbx_seq_one_letter_code
_entity_poly.pdbx_strand_id
1 'polypeptide(L)'
;MKKLLLIVLLMYSTQSLACSDHKEAMCLAKVLYWESRGEHLLGKLAVAAVVKERINDPGFPDTVCSVAYQINKKSKKPEFSSHIVKNSKPIELEEWRRSQDLAHDIISGKPKYQLAFRARYFHSTKISPNWRNHKWVATIGGNKFYY
;
A
#
# COMPACT_ATOMS: atom_id res chain seq x y z
N MET A 1 -10.33 36.21 24.86
CA MET A 1 -9.52 35.06 25.24
C MET A 1 -10.12 33.72 24.80
N LYS A 2 -11.44 33.45 25.01
CA LYS A 2 -12.05 32.14 24.58
C LYS A 2 -11.98 31.88 23.09
N LYS A 3 -12.13 32.90 22.22
CA LYS A 3 -12.05 32.71 20.75
C LYS A 3 -10.64 32.38 20.24
N LEU A 4 -9.60 32.91 20.89
CA LEU A 4 -8.19 32.64 20.54
C LEU A 4 -7.80 31.19 20.89
N LEU A 5 -8.31 30.66 22.01
CA LEU A 5 -8.07 29.27 22.43
C LEU A 5 -8.68 28.27 21.45
N LEU A 6 -9.84 28.55 20.89
CA LEU A 6 -10.52 27.69 19.91
C LEU A 6 -9.73 27.60 18.59
N ILE A 7 -9.15 28.70 18.13
CA ILE A 7 -8.34 28.73 16.89
C ILE A 7 -7.04 27.92 17.08
N VAL A 8 -6.41 28.01 18.22
CA VAL A 8 -5.19 27.24 18.53
C VAL A 8 -5.49 25.74 18.58
N LEU A 9 -6.60 25.32 19.19
CA LEU A 9 -7.00 23.89 19.20
C LEU A 9 -7.28 23.32 17.80
N LEU A 10 -7.88 24.11 16.90
CA LEU A 10 -8.14 23.69 15.51
C LEU A 10 -6.84 23.53 14.69
N MET A 11 -5.83 24.34 14.95
CA MET A 11 -4.53 24.22 14.28
C MET A 11 -3.74 22.96 14.70
N TYR A 12 -3.82 22.55 15.95
CA TYR A 12 -3.15 21.31 16.42
C TYR A 12 -3.78 20.04 15.82
N SER A 13 -5.09 20.01 15.57
CA SER A 13 -5.76 18.84 15.00
C SER A 13 -5.38 18.59 13.54
N THR A 14 -5.14 19.62 12.74
CA THR A 14 -4.76 19.47 11.33
C THR A 14 -3.32 18.96 11.13
N GLN A 15 -2.42 19.31 12.01
CA GLN A 15 -1.02 18.83 11.95
C GLN A 15 -0.89 17.35 12.27
N SER A 16 -1.71 16.82 13.18
CA SER A 16 -1.70 15.39 13.54
C SER A 16 -2.15 14.50 12.38
N LEU A 17 -3.21 14.90 11.65
CA LEU A 17 -3.71 14.16 10.49
C LEU A 17 -2.69 14.14 9.34
N ALA A 18 -2.09 15.26 9.01
CA ALA A 18 -1.09 15.35 7.93
C ALA A 18 0.15 14.49 8.20
N CYS A 19 0.58 14.37 9.47
CA CYS A 19 1.70 13.51 9.86
C CYS A 19 1.35 12.02 9.73
N SER A 20 0.12 11.63 10.08
CA SER A 20 -0.38 10.27 9.92
C SER A 20 -0.40 9.88 8.44
N ASP A 21 -0.98 10.71 7.58
CA ASP A 21 -1.10 10.45 6.14
C ASP A 21 0.26 10.35 5.46
N HIS A 22 1.22 11.17 5.85
CA HIS A 22 2.59 11.07 5.34
C HIS A 22 3.23 9.73 5.71
N LYS A 23 3.08 9.26 6.94
CA LYS A 23 3.60 7.96 7.38
C LYS A 23 2.99 6.80 6.58
N GLU A 24 1.68 6.80 6.42
CA GLU A 24 0.95 5.78 5.65
C GLU A 24 1.37 5.81 4.17
N ALA A 25 1.54 7.01 3.58
CA ALA A 25 2.05 7.17 2.22
C ALA A 25 3.46 6.59 2.06
N MET A 26 4.36 6.81 3.03
CA MET A 26 5.71 6.24 2.98
C MET A 26 5.72 4.72 3.09
N CYS A 27 4.80 4.12 3.85
CA CYS A 27 4.63 2.66 3.88
C CYS A 27 4.12 2.14 2.53
N LEU A 28 3.12 2.81 1.93
CA LEU A 28 2.63 2.45 0.60
C LEU A 28 3.71 2.60 -0.47
N ALA A 29 4.52 3.67 -0.42
CA ALA A 29 5.63 3.88 -1.33
C ALA A 29 6.63 2.71 -1.33
N LYS A 30 6.93 2.16 -0.15
CA LYS A 30 7.78 0.96 -0.04
C LYS A 30 7.13 -0.26 -0.70
N VAL A 31 5.82 -0.48 -0.49
CA VAL A 31 5.10 -1.56 -1.17
C VAL A 31 5.18 -1.38 -2.68
N LEU A 32 4.86 -0.19 -3.20
CA LEU A 32 4.90 0.10 -4.63
C LEU A 32 6.30 -0.10 -5.21
N TYR A 33 7.33 0.40 -4.52
CA TYR A 33 8.71 0.26 -4.98
C TYR A 33 9.16 -1.20 -5.06
N TRP A 34 8.94 -2.00 -4.02
CA TRP A 34 9.48 -3.35 -3.97
C TRP A 34 8.61 -4.39 -4.68
N GLU A 35 7.30 -4.20 -4.75
CA GLU A 35 6.36 -5.17 -5.34
C GLU A 35 5.98 -4.86 -6.79
N SER A 36 6.09 -3.60 -7.22
CA SER A 36 5.65 -3.19 -8.54
C SER A 36 6.66 -2.35 -9.32
N ARG A 37 7.93 -2.42 -8.93
CA ARG A 37 9.02 -1.79 -9.69
C ARG A 37 9.07 -2.33 -11.12
N GLY A 38 9.12 -1.42 -12.10
CA GLY A 38 9.09 -1.77 -13.52
C GLY A 38 7.68 -2.00 -14.10
N GLU A 39 6.64 -2.05 -13.26
CA GLU A 39 5.28 -2.11 -13.74
C GLU A 39 4.80 -0.74 -14.27
N HIS A 40 3.89 -0.79 -15.25
CA HIS A 40 3.17 0.41 -15.68
C HIS A 40 2.20 0.89 -14.60
N LEU A 41 1.64 2.11 -14.76
CA LEU A 41 0.79 2.75 -13.75
C LEU A 41 -0.36 1.85 -13.26
N LEU A 42 -1.08 1.18 -14.17
CA LEU A 42 -2.20 0.31 -13.78
C LEU A 42 -1.74 -0.87 -12.90
N GLY A 43 -0.56 -1.45 -13.16
CA GLY A 43 0.03 -2.50 -12.32
C GLY A 43 0.33 -1.98 -10.90
N LYS A 44 0.89 -0.79 -10.78
CA LYS A 44 1.15 -0.13 -9.49
C LYS A 44 -0.16 0.16 -8.74
N LEU A 45 -1.17 0.67 -9.44
CA LEU A 45 -2.50 0.92 -8.85
C LEU A 45 -3.18 -0.38 -8.39
N ALA A 46 -3.04 -1.48 -9.12
CA ALA A 46 -3.57 -2.77 -8.73
C ALA A 46 -2.91 -3.30 -7.43
N VAL A 47 -1.59 -3.14 -7.28
CA VAL A 47 -0.89 -3.47 -6.02
C VAL A 47 -1.36 -2.58 -4.86
N ALA A 48 -1.52 -1.26 -5.09
CA ALA A 48 -2.06 -0.36 -4.08
C ALA A 48 -3.50 -0.72 -3.68
N ALA A 49 -4.33 -1.13 -4.66
CA ALA A 49 -5.70 -1.57 -4.41
C ALA A 49 -5.76 -2.83 -3.53
N VAL A 50 -4.80 -3.77 -3.67
CA VAL A 50 -4.67 -4.91 -2.75
C VAL A 50 -4.44 -4.44 -1.32
N VAL A 51 -3.56 -3.47 -1.10
CA VAL A 51 -3.34 -2.90 0.25
C VAL A 51 -4.64 -2.29 0.78
N LYS A 52 -5.35 -1.51 -0.04
CA LYS A 52 -6.63 -0.88 0.31
C LYS A 52 -7.71 -1.91 0.64
N GLU A 53 -7.85 -2.98 -0.14
CA GLU A 53 -8.80 -4.07 0.15
C GLU A 53 -8.47 -4.80 1.45
N ARG A 54 -7.18 -4.98 1.76
CA ARG A 54 -6.76 -5.59 3.03
C ARG A 54 -7.14 -4.73 4.23
N ILE A 55 -6.87 -3.43 4.23
CA ILE A 55 -7.22 -2.54 5.36
C ILE A 55 -8.73 -2.44 5.58
N ASN A 56 -9.55 -2.73 4.59
CA ASN A 56 -11.01 -2.75 4.67
C ASN A 56 -11.59 -4.12 5.06
N ASP A 57 -10.74 -5.14 5.24
CA ASP A 57 -11.16 -6.49 5.59
C ASP A 57 -10.76 -6.83 7.03
N PRO A 58 -11.71 -7.24 7.89
CA PRO A 58 -11.42 -7.59 9.29
C PRO A 58 -10.40 -8.71 9.49
N GLY A 59 -10.11 -9.50 8.46
CA GLY A 59 -9.08 -10.55 8.48
C GLY A 59 -7.63 -10.03 8.37
N PHE A 60 -7.46 -8.74 8.09
CA PHE A 60 -6.15 -8.09 7.91
C PHE A 60 -5.97 -6.92 8.87
N PRO A 61 -4.74 -6.40 9.03
CA PRO A 61 -4.51 -5.15 9.74
C PRO A 61 -5.23 -3.97 9.09
N ASP A 62 -5.57 -2.96 9.88
CA ASP A 62 -6.42 -1.82 9.53
C ASP A 62 -5.67 -0.55 9.07
N THR A 63 -4.34 -0.60 8.96
CA THR A 63 -3.51 0.51 8.45
C THR A 63 -2.59 0.06 7.33
N VAL A 64 -2.21 0.97 6.43
CA VAL A 64 -1.28 0.67 5.34
C VAL A 64 0.05 0.18 5.87
N CYS A 65 0.60 0.84 6.90
CA CYS A 65 1.86 0.42 7.51
C CYS A 65 1.77 -0.99 8.11
N SER A 66 0.70 -1.29 8.83
CA SER A 66 0.49 -2.61 9.44
C SER A 66 0.32 -3.71 8.40
N VAL A 67 -0.35 -3.43 7.28
CA VAL A 67 -0.44 -4.34 6.14
C VAL A 67 0.92 -4.51 5.46
N ALA A 68 1.65 -3.42 5.20
CA ALA A 68 2.96 -3.46 4.54
C ALA A 68 3.99 -4.31 5.31
N TYR A 69 3.94 -4.28 6.64
CA TYR A 69 4.86 -5.02 7.51
C TYR A 69 4.28 -6.33 8.07
N GLN A 70 3.13 -6.76 7.57
CA GLN A 70 2.46 -7.96 8.05
C GLN A 70 3.33 -9.21 7.90
N ILE A 71 3.42 -9.99 8.97
CA ILE A 71 4.06 -11.31 8.98
C ILE A 71 2.96 -12.38 8.99
N ASN A 72 3.03 -13.32 8.08
CA ASN A 72 2.11 -14.46 8.03
C ASN A 72 2.23 -15.30 9.31
N LYS A 73 1.11 -15.50 10.00
CA LYS A 73 1.08 -16.19 11.30
C LYS A 73 1.53 -17.65 11.21
N LYS A 74 1.26 -18.33 10.09
CA LYS A 74 1.60 -19.74 9.88
C LYS A 74 3.03 -19.92 9.38
N SER A 75 3.39 -19.24 8.29
CA SER A 75 4.71 -19.40 7.64
C SER A 75 5.82 -18.61 8.33
N LYS A 76 5.49 -17.65 9.20
CA LYS A 76 6.43 -16.69 9.84
C LYS A 76 7.24 -15.86 8.82
N LYS A 77 6.73 -15.77 7.58
CA LYS A 77 7.33 -14.97 6.50
C LYS A 77 6.56 -13.68 6.28
N PRO A 78 7.22 -12.62 5.79
CA PRO A 78 6.53 -11.40 5.35
C PRO A 78 5.49 -11.72 4.27
N GLU A 79 4.34 -11.05 4.35
CA GLU A 79 3.30 -11.12 3.30
C GLU A 79 3.70 -10.37 2.04
N PHE A 80 4.44 -9.27 2.20
CA PHE A 80 5.11 -8.54 1.12
C PHE A 80 6.61 -8.84 1.12
N SER A 81 7.35 -8.23 0.21
CA SER A 81 8.79 -8.44 0.08
C SER A 81 9.54 -8.31 1.41
N SER A 82 10.44 -9.24 1.67
CA SER A 82 11.32 -9.17 2.85
C SER A 82 12.14 -7.87 2.92
N HIS A 83 12.37 -7.21 1.78
CA HIS A 83 13.05 -5.92 1.71
C HIS A 83 12.27 -4.79 2.41
N ILE A 84 10.92 -4.84 2.37
CA ILE A 84 10.06 -3.87 3.07
C ILE A 84 10.26 -4.01 4.58
N VAL A 85 10.18 -5.24 5.08
CA VAL A 85 10.31 -5.54 6.52
C VAL A 85 11.72 -5.24 7.03
N LYS A 86 12.75 -5.59 6.26
CA LYS A 86 14.15 -5.31 6.60
C LYS A 86 14.53 -3.84 6.47
N ASN A 87 13.61 -3.00 6.03
CA ASN A 87 13.84 -1.58 5.83
C ASN A 87 15.02 -1.27 4.89
N SER A 88 15.19 -2.10 3.85
CA SER A 88 16.22 -1.93 2.85
C SER A 88 16.09 -0.58 2.13
N LYS A 89 17.22 0.04 1.83
CA LYS A 89 17.25 1.33 1.11
C LYS A 89 16.93 1.10 -0.36
N PRO A 90 16.10 1.96 -0.98
CA PRO A 90 15.89 1.95 -2.43
C PRO A 90 17.20 2.17 -3.17
N ILE A 91 17.39 1.42 -4.26
CA ILE A 91 18.59 1.49 -5.11
C ILE A 91 18.39 2.50 -6.24
N GLU A 92 17.19 2.49 -6.85
CA GLU A 92 16.81 3.37 -7.96
C GLU A 92 16.08 4.60 -7.43
N LEU A 93 16.81 5.69 -7.22
CA LEU A 93 16.26 6.90 -6.57
C LEU A 93 15.10 7.53 -7.33
N GLU A 94 15.12 7.51 -8.66
CA GLU A 94 14.05 8.08 -9.49
C GLU A 94 12.75 7.25 -9.35
N GLU A 95 12.85 5.93 -9.40
CA GLU A 95 11.69 5.06 -9.19
C GLU A 95 11.17 5.15 -7.76
N TRP A 96 12.05 5.36 -6.79
CA TRP A 96 11.66 5.61 -5.41
C TRP A 96 10.85 6.91 -5.28
N ARG A 97 11.30 8.01 -5.89
CA ARG A 97 10.54 9.28 -5.92
C ARG A 97 9.16 9.09 -6.54
N ARG A 98 9.08 8.45 -7.71
CA ARG A 98 7.80 8.16 -8.38
C ARG A 98 6.87 7.34 -7.50
N SER A 99 7.42 6.38 -6.75
CA SER A 99 6.65 5.57 -5.81
C SER A 99 6.13 6.41 -4.62
N GLN A 100 6.93 7.37 -4.13
CA GLN A 100 6.51 8.30 -3.07
C GLN A 100 5.40 9.24 -3.56
N ASP A 101 5.57 9.87 -4.72
CA ASP A 101 4.59 10.79 -5.30
C ASP A 101 3.26 10.07 -5.55
N LEU A 102 3.31 8.87 -6.15
CA LEU A 102 2.12 8.07 -6.41
C LEU A 102 1.43 7.63 -5.11
N ALA A 103 2.19 7.19 -4.12
CA ALA A 103 1.63 6.79 -2.82
C ALA A 103 0.95 7.96 -2.11
N HIS A 104 1.56 9.14 -2.13
CA HIS A 104 0.97 10.35 -1.58
C HIS A 104 -0.35 10.71 -2.29
N ASP A 105 -0.37 10.62 -3.62
CA ASP A 105 -1.57 10.90 -4.42
C ASP A 105 -2.70 9.90 -4.15
N ILE A 106 -2.37 8.62 -3.93
CA ILE A 106 -3.34 7.58 -3.57
C ILE A 106 -3.91 7.82 -2.17
N ILE A 107 -3.06 8.07 -1.18
CA ILE A 107 -3.47 8.29 0.23
C ILE A 107 -4.29 9.57 0.36
N SER A 108 -3.93 10.64 -0.35
CA SER A 108 -4.72 11.88 -0.39
C SER A 108 -6.06 11.76 -1.13
N GLY A 109 -6.36 10.59 -1.69
CA GLY A 109 -7.65 10.31 -2.31
C GLY A 109 -7.86 10.92 -3.69
N LYS A 110 -6.79 11.27 -4.44
CA LYS A 110 -6.94 11.82 -5.79
C LYS A 110 -7.70 10.84 -6.70
N PRO A 111 -8.85 11.22 -7.29
CA PRO A 111 -9.75 10.30 -8.03
C PRO A 111 -9.04 9.55 -9.16
N LYS A 112 -8.12 10.20 -9.86
CA LYS A 112 -7.33 9.61 -10.96
C LYS A 112 -6.57 8.33 -10.55
N TYR A 113 -6.22 8.19 -9.29
CA TYR A 113 -5.40 7.08 -8.77
C TYR A 113 -6.20 6.10 -7.89
N GLN A 114 -7.53 6.26 -7.83
CA GLN A 114 -8.40 5.33 -7.12
C GLN A 114 -8.86 4.23 -8.09
N LEU A 115 -8.39 3.01 -7.88
CA LEU A 115 -8.80 1.84 -8.66
C LEU A 115 -9.83 1.03 -7.85
N ALA A 116 -11.05 0.91 -8.37
CA ALA A 116 -12.07 0.01 -7.84
C ALA A 116 -11.72 -1.43 -8.26
N PHE A 117 -10.95 -2.12 -7.43
CA PHE A 117 -10.38 -3.42 -7.75
C PHE A 117 -10.35 -4.32 -6.52
N ARG A 118 -11.18 -5.35 -6.50
CA ARG A 118 -11.34 -6.25 -5.35
C ARG A 118 -10.41 -7.44 -5.46
N ALA A 119 -9.18 -7.28 -5.01
CA ALA A 119 -8.23 -8.37 -4.85
C ALA A 119 -7.45 -8.22 -3.53
N ARG A 120 -7.16 -9.33 -2.87
CA ARG A 120 -6.41 -9.34 -1.59
C ARG A 120 -5.06 -10.04 -1.70
N TYR A 121 -4.85 -10.78 -2.79
CA TYR A 121 -3.65 -11.57 -3.02
C TYR A 121 -3.16 -11.36 -4.44
N PHE A 122 -1.87 -11.45 -4.63
CA PHE A 122 -1.27 -11.49 -5.96
C PHE A 122 0.04 -12.26 -5.94
N HIS A 123 0.46 -12.72 -7.10
CA HIS A 123 1.77 -13.28 -7.33
C HIS A 123 2.24 -12.98 -8.76
N SER A 124 3.54 -13.04 -8.99
CA SER A 124 4.11 -12.91 -10.33
C SER A 124 3.58 -13.99 -11.27
N THR A 125 3.33 -13.64 -12.53
CA THR A 125 2.96 -14.59 -13.60
C THR A 125 3.99 -15.69 -13.81
N LYS A 126 5.24 -15.49 -13.33
CA LYS A 126 6.36 -16.45 -13.44
C LYS A 126 6.28 -17.60 -12.44
N ILE A 127 5.42 -17.50 -11.43
CA ILE A 127 5.23 -18.56 -10.43
C ILE A 127 3.80 -19.08 -10.45
N SER A 128 3.59 -20.31 -9.94
CA SER A 128 2.27 -20.92 -9.85
C SER A 128 2.07 -21.49 -8.45
N PRO A 129 1.67 -20.66 -7.47
CA PRO A 129 1.41 -21.14 -6.12
C PRO A 129 0.18 -22.06 -6.11
N ASN A 130 0.17 -23.05 -5.20
CA ASN A 130 -0.97 -23.94 -5.03
C ASN A 130 -2.08 -23.27 -4.21
N TRP A 131 -2.74 -22.29 -4.79
CA TRP A 131 -3.82 -21.50 -4.16
C TRP A 131 -5.20 -22.03 -4.56
N ARG A 132 -5.60 -23.16 -3.99
CA ARG A 132 -6.87 -23.84 -4.32
C ARG A 132 -8.14 -23.05 -3.96
N ASN A 133 -8.06 -22.18 -2.94
CA ASN A 133 -9.23 -21.47 -2.39
C ASN A 133 -9.27 -19.99 -2.76
N HIS A 134 -8.42 -19.53 -3.68
CA HIS A 134 -8.39 -18.13 -4.11
C HIS A 134 -9.02 -18.01 -5.49
N LYS A 135 -9.98 -17.10 -5.60
CA LYS A 135 -10.66 -16.81 -6.86
C LYS A 135 -9.82 -15.84 -7.68
N TRP A 136 -9.43 -16.24 -8.88
CA TRP A 136 -8.76 -15.35 -9.84
C TRP A 136 -9.65 -14.15 -10.18
N VAL A 137 -9.08 -12.95 -10.24
CA VAL A 137 -9.75 -11.69 -10.55
C VAL A 137 -9.26 -11.13 -11.88
N ALA A 138 -7.96 -10.94 -12.02
CA ALA A 138 -7.35 -10.37 -13.23
C ALA A 138 -5.85 -10.71 -13.34
N THR A 139 -5.32 -10.52 -14.53
CA THR A 139 -3.88 -10.43 -14.77
C THR A 139 -3.57 -9.01 -15.24
N ILE A 140 -2.72 -8.29 -14.52
CA ILE A 140 -2.33 -6.92 -14.83
C ILE A 140 -0.81 -6.83 -14.74
N GLY A 141 -0.17 -6.42 -15.85
CA GLY A 141 1.28 -6.42 -15.96
C GLY A 141 1.86 -7.81 -15.71
N GLY A 142 2.91 -7.89 -14.92
CA GLY A 142 3.57 -9.14 -14.54
C GLY A 142 2.89 -9.91 -13.39
N ASN A 143 1.69 -9.53 -12.94
CA ASN A 143 1.04 -10.09 -11.77
C ASN A 143 -0.36 -10.65 -12.04
N LYS A 144 -0.67 -11.78 -11.36
CA LYS A 144 -2.03 -12.34 -11.28
C LYS A 144 -2.62 -12.01 -9.92
N PHE A 145 -3.85 -11.52 -9.91
CA PHE A 145 -4.57 -11.02 -8.74
C PHE A 145 -5.74 -11.95 -8.38
N TYR A 146 -5.97 -12.10 -7.07
CA TYR A 146 -6.95 -13.02 -6.51
C TYR A 146 -7.70 -12.42 -5.32
N TYR A 147 -8.92 -12.92 -5.13
CA TYR A 147 -9.78 -12.61 -3.99
C TYR A 147 -9.90 -13.80 -3.05
#